data_c471567e3f5ab57e79ce27a7004b650b
#
_entry.id   c471567e3f5ab57e79ce27a7004b650b
#
_cell.length_a   1.000
_cell.length_b   1.000
_cell.length_c   1.000
_cell.angle_alpha   90.00
_cell.angle_beta   90.00
_cell.angle_gamma   90.00
#
_symmetry.space_group_name_H-M   'P 1'
#
loop_
_entity.id
_entity.type
_entity.pdbx_description
1 polymer ?
#
loop_
_entity_poly.entity_id
_entity_poly.type
_entity_poly.pdbx_seq_one_letter_code
_entity_poly.pdbx_strand_id
1 'polypeptide(L)'
;MKLIKILMKIESIFSSWHTAVRNKVVSAQLSEAEFIPYIQPIYNSRELIGGEVLLRVKKKGILYTPESYISLMESGEIINDVTCELLESVKNHFTPYMELLPEGFHLSFNICSKQLNSPRVISAIEDFNQHFKGKVAVILEIVERGTMVLDDFALETMQQLSDAGVRFAIDDFGSGSACLKYIEHTGFSTIKIDKCLTVASNGSLIYSAVIDSIISLSERLQIQVVAEGIENNVQLELLKERGVQIFQGYLFSKPLSMREFCRHI
;
A
#
# COMPACT_ATOMS: atom_id res chain seq x y z
N MET A 1 -29.10 33.45 7.89
CA MET A 1 -27.61 33.50 7.89
C MET A 1 -26.96 33.27 9.26
N LYS A 2 -27.33 33.95 10.37
CA LYS A 2 -26.73 33.73 11.70
C LYS A 2 -26.93 32.29 12.25
N LEU A 3 -28.10 31.70 12.08
CA LEU A 3 -28.42 30.35 12.58
C LEU A 3 -27.60 29.25 11.89
N ILE A 4 -27.41 29.34 10.57
CA ILE A 4 -26.59 28.41 9.78
C ILE A 4 -25.11 28.46 10.25
N LYS A 5 -24.56 29.66 10.49
CA LYS A 5 -23.20 29.82 11.02
C LYS A 5 -23.03 29.23 12.42
N ILE A 6 -24.08 29.30 13.24
CA ILE A 6 -24.06 28.69 14.60
C ILE A 6 -24.12 27.16 14.48
N LEU A 7 -24.98 26.61 13.62
CA LEU A 7 -25.06 25.17 13.40
C LEU A 7 -23.74 24.60 12.86
N MET A 8 -23.15 25.23 11.84
CA MET A 8 -21.83 24.81 11.31
C MET A 8 -20.73 24.87 12.37
N LYS A 9 -20.76 25.88 13.27
CA LYS A 9 -19.80 25.98 14.37
C LYS A 9 -20.01 24.91 15.44
N ILE A 10 -21.26 24.52 15.70
CA ILE A 10 -21.60 23.45 16.64
C ILE A 10 -21.17 22.09 16.04
N GLU A 11 -21.45 21.84 14.76
CA GLU A 11 -21.01 20.63 14.05
C GLU A 11 -19.48 20.51 14.05
N SER A 12 -18.76 21.61 13.77
CA SER A 12 -17.30 21.67 13.84
C SER A 12 -16.76 21.35 15.23
N ILE A 13 -17.36 21.87 16.29
CA ILE A 13 -16.97 21.59 17.68
C ILE A 13 -17.24 20.14 18.05
N PHE A 14 -18.40 19.59 17.67
CA PHE A 14 -18.73 18.16 17.90
C PHE A 14 -17.80 17.25 17.12
N SER A 15 -17.49 17.54 15.87
CA SER A 15 -16.54 16.79 15.05
C SER A 15 -15.14 16.80 15.68
N SER A 16 -14.65 17.97 16.09
CA SER A 16 -13.36 18.12 16.78
C SER A 16 -13.30 17.35 18.09
N TRP A 17 -14.38 17.40 18.90
CA TRP A 17 -14.45 16.67 20.16
C TRP A 17 -14.49 15.15 19.94
N HIS A 18 -15.27 14.66 18.98
CA HIS A 18 -15.29 13.25 18.59
C HIS A 18 -13.92 12.75 18.15
N THR A 19 -13.21 13.54 17.35
CA THR A 19 -11.85 13.21 16.91
C THR A 19 -10.88 13.17 18.10
N ALA A 20 -10.93 14.13 19.02
CA ALA A 20 -10.07 14.16 20.18
C ALA A 20 -10.31 12.99 21.16
N VAL A 21 -11.58 12.60 21.38
CA VAL A 21 -11.93 11.43 22.20
C VAL A 21 -11.47 10.15 21.53
N ARG A 22 -11.68 10.02 20.21
CA ARG A 22 -11.23 8.87 19.41
C ARG A 22 -9.71 8.73 19.48
N ASN A 23 -8.96 9.80 19.25
CA ASN A 23 -7.49 9.80 19.33
C ASN A 23 -6.99 9.38 20.71
N LYS A 24 -7.65 9.79 21.80
CA LYS A 24 -7.32 9.33 23.17
C LYS A 24 -7.54 7.82 23.35
N VAL A 25 -8.65 7.28 22.83
CA VAL A 25 -8.94 5.84 22.90
C VAL A 25 -7.92 5.05 22.08
N VAL A 26 -7.59 5.53 20.89
CA VAL A 26 -6.57 4.92 20.01
C VAL A 26 -5.20 4.95 20.67
N SER A 27 -4.80 6.11 21.19
CA SER A 27 -3.52 6.25 21.91
C SER A 27 -3.45 5.34 23.15
N ALA A 28 -4.55 5.18 23.88
CA ALA A 28 -4.59 4.25 25.02
C ALA A 28 -4.52 2.78 24.60
N GLN A 29 -5.14 2.42 23.46
CA GLN A 29 -5.08 1.05 22.94
C GLN A 29 -3.73 0.73 22.32
N LEU A 30 -3.05 1.71 21.74
CA LEU A 30 -1.74 1.57 21.11
C LEU A 30 -0.59 2.01 22.02
N SER A 31 -0.87 2.44 23.25
CA SER A 31 0.17 2.69 24.25
C SER A 31 1.00 1.41 24.43
N GLU A 32 2.31 1.52 24.45
CA GLU A 32 3.26 0.40 24.49
C GLU A 32 3.28 -0.50 23.24
N ALA A 33 2.67 -0.10 22.12
CA ALA A 33 2.80 -0.80 20.85
C ALA A 33 4.07 -0.35 20.13
N GLU A 34 4.82 -1.31 19.59
CA GLU A 34 5.91 -1.08 18.65
C GLU A 34 5.37 -1.33 17.23
N PHE A 35 5.64 -0.42 16.30
CA PHE A 35 5.29 -0.54 14.89
C PHE A 35 6.49 -1.10 14.13
N ILE A 36 6.36 -2.30 13.60
CA ILE A 36 7.48 -3.04 13.02
C ILE A 36 7.19 -3.29 11.55
N PRO A 37 8.09 -2.88 10.62
CA PRO A 37 7.98 -3.25 9.22
C PRO A 37 8.37 -4.72 9.02
N TYR A 38 7.51 -5.43 8.30
CA TYR A 38 7.79 -6.70 7.64
C TYR A 38 7.78 -6.45 6.14
N ILE A 39 8.45 -7.29 5.37
CA ILE A 39 8.49 -7.14 3.92
C ILE A 39 8.07 -8.44 3.28
N GLN A 40 7.08 -8.37 2.40
CA GLN A 40 6.71 -9.49 1.57
C GLN A 40 7.36 -9.35 0.20
N PRO A 41 8.20 -10.32 -0.21
CA PRO A 41 8.89 -10.28 -1.49
C PRO A 41 7.92 -10.29 -2.68
N ILE A 42 8.28 -9.53 -3.72
CA ILE A 42 7.58 -9.45 -5.00
C ILE A 42 8.52 -9.96 -6.08
N TYR A 43 8.01 -10.84 -6.95
CA TYR A 43 8.80 -11.53 -7.94
C TYR A 43 8.29 -11.26 -9.37
N ASN A 44 9.22 -11.05 -10.30
CA ASN A 44 8.95 -11.21 -11.72
C ASN A 44 9.37 -12.64 -12.10
N SER A 45 8.40 -13.50 -12.38
CA SER A 45 8.62 -14.93 -12.56
C SER A 45 9.31 -15.59 -11.37
N ARG A 46 10.62 -15.57 -11.28
CA ARG A 46 11.40 -16.10 -10.14
C ARG A 46 12.45 -15.13 -9.60
N GLU A 47 12.59 -13.99 -10.24
CA GLU A 47 13.54 -12.95 -9.82
C GLU A 47 12.90 -12.03 -8.80
N LEU A 48 13.59 -11.79 -7.70
CA LEU A 48 13.18 -10.81 -6.70
C LEU A 48 13.31 -9.41 -7.30
N ILE A 49 12.21 -8.68 -7.43
CA ILE A 49 12.20 -7.33 -8.02
C ILE A 49 11.80 -6.25 -7.00
N GLY A 50 11.35 -6.64 -5.84
CA GLY A 50 10.91 -5.68 -4.83
C GLY A 50 10.29 -6.33 -3.61
N GLY A 51 9.63 -5.53 -2.81
CA GLY A 51 8.89 -6.00 -1.65
C GLY A 51 7.87 -5.00 -1.15
N GLU A 52 6.76 -5.52 -0.66
CA GLU A 52 5.73 -4.74 0.02
C GLU A 52 6.04 -4.62 1.50
N VAL A 53 6.08 -3.38 1.99
CA VAL A 53 6.28 -3.06 3.40
C VAL A 53 4.96 -3.17 4.14
N LEU A 54 4.87 -4.16 4.99
CA LEU A 54 3.68 -4.50 5.75
C LEU A 54 3.85 -4.16 7.24
N LEU A 55 2.94 -3.37 7.76
CA LEU A 55 2.91 -3.05 9.20
C LEU A 55 2.68 -4.33 10.03
N ARG A 56 3.41 -4.45 11.12
CA ARG A 56 3.11 -5.34 12.24
C ARG A 56 3.07 -4.52 13.52
N VAL A 57 2.15 -4.89 14.40
CA VAL A 57 1.99 -4.24 15.70
C VAL A 57 2.46 -5.23 16.77
N LYS A 58 3.53 -4.89 17.47
CA LYS A 58 4.02 -5.71 18.59
C LYS A 58 3.59 -5.08 19.89
N LYS A 59 2.85 -5.83 20.70
CA LYS A 59 2.35 -5.40 21.99
C LYS A 59 2.56 -6.50 23.02
N LYS A 60 3.20 -6.18 24.15
CA LYS A 60 3.53 -7.15 25.23
C LYS A 60 4.24 -8.41 24.70
N GLY A 61 5.13 -8.22 23.74
CA GLY A 61 5.91 -9.30 23.14
C GLY A 61 5.16 -10.15 22.08
N ILE A 62 3.86 -9.91 21.85
CA ILE A 62 3.04 -10.59 20.84
C ILE A 62 2.98 -9.74 19.59
N LEU A 63 3.19 -10.38 18.44
CA LEU A 63 3.11 -9.73 17.12
C LEU A 63 1.72 -9.93 16.52
N TYR A 64 1.09 -8.84 16.12
CA TYR A 64 -0.23 -8.80 15.49
C TYR A 64 -0.13 -8.23 14.08
N THR A 65 -1.03 -8.70 13.21
CA THR A 65 -1.30 -8.05 11.93
C THR A 65 -2.15 -6.78 12.17
N PRO A 66 -2.10 -5.78 11.26
CA PRO A 66 -2.73 -4.49 11.50
C PRO A 66 -4.27 -4.50 11.41
N GLU A 67 -4.91 -5.55 10.89
CA GLU A 67 -6.35 -5.57 10.59
C GLU A 67 -7.21 -5.15 11.79
N SER A 68 -6.81 -5.53 13.00
CA SER A 68 -7.53 -5.16 14.23
C SER A 68 -7.38 -3.69 14.63
N TYR A 69 -6.40 -2.98 14.07
CA TYR A 69 -6.03 -1.64 14.49
C TYR A 69 -6.07 -0.62 13.34
N ILE A 70 -6.02 -1.06 12.08
CA ILE A 70 -5.84 -0.18 10.94
C ILE A 70 -6.95 0.86 10.80
N SER A 71 -8.22 0.45 10.88
CA SER A 71 -9.36 1.37 10.78
C SER A 71 -9.37 2.40 11.91
N LEU A 72 -8.84 2.03 13.07
CA LEU A 72 -8.70 2.91 14.21
C LEU A 72 -7.59 3.93 13.99
N MET A 73 -6.45 3.52 13.43
CA MET A 73 -5.33 4.40 13.07
C MET A 73 -5.70 5.36 11.96
N GLU A 74 -6.37 4.88 10.89
CA GLU A 74 -6.84 5.68 9.75
C GLU A 74 -7.90 6.71 10.11
N SER A 75 -8.67 6.44 11.18
CA SER A 75 -9.68 7.39 11.68
C SER A 75 -9.08 8.57 12.45
N GLY A 76 -7.81 8.49 12.82
CA GLY A 76 -7.04 9.51 13.54
C GLY A 76 -5.77 9.92 12.76
N GLU A 77 -4.93 10.72 13.39
CA GLU A 77 -3.65 11.16 12.82
C GLU A 77 -2.51 10.17 13.08
N ILE A 78 -2.73 9.15 13.90
CA ILE A 78 -1.71 8.16 14.28
C ILE A 78 -1.18 7.41 13.06
N ILE A 79 -2.01 7.17 12.06
CA ILE A 79 -1.56 6.53 10.82
C ILE A 79 -0.43 7.31 10.14
N ASN A 80 -0.43 8.65 10.23
CA ASN A 80 0.63 9.49 9.68
C ASN A 80 1.96 9.24 10.41
N ASP A 81 1.92 9.17 11.75
CA ASP A 81 3.10 8.88 12.55
C ASP A 81 3.65 7.50 12.23
N VAL A 82 2.77 6.49 12.17
CA VAL A 82 3.13 5.11 11.84
C VAL A 82 3.77 5.02 10.47
N THR A 83 3.21 5.67 9.45
CA THR A 83 3.78 5.67 8.09
C THR A 83 5.16 6.32 8.06
N CYS A 84 5.34 7.47 8.74
CA CYS A 84 6.65 8.12 8.84
C CYS A 84 7.68 7.22 9.56
N GLU A 85 7.30 6.55 10.65
CA GLU A 85 8.17 5.61 11.37
C GLU A 85 8.55 4.40 10.50
N LEU A 86 7.61 3.85 9.71
CA LEU A 86 7.90 2.76 8.79
C LEU A 86 8.89 3.18 7.70
N LEU A 87 8.67 4.34 7.05
CA LEU A 87 9.57 4.88 6.04
C LEU A 87 10.99 5.07 6.61
N GLU A 88 11.11 5.71 7.76
CA GLU A 88 12.41 5.95 8.42
C GLU A 88 13.10 4.65 8.82
N SER A 89 12.35 3.70 9.41
CA SER A 89 12.89 2.40 9.82
C SER A 89 13.42 1.59 8.63
N VAL A 90 12.64 1.56 7.53
CA VAL A 90 13.03 0.86 6.29
C VAL A 90 14.23 1.56 5.65
N LYS A 91 14.24 2.90 5.57
CA LYS A 91 15.36 3.69 5.05
C LYS A 91 16.66 3.34 5.76
N ASN A 92 16.65 3.42 7.08
CA ASN A 92 17.84 3.16 7.90
C ASN A 92 18.32 1.71 7.75
N HIS A 93 17.39 0.76 7.66
CA HIS A 93 17.75 -0.65 7.52
C HIS A 93 18.35 -0.99 6.15
N PHE A 94 17.81 -0.43 5.07
CA PHE A 94 18.25 -0.75 3.70
C PHE A 94 19.48 0.05 3.24
N THR A 95 19.79 1.17 3.87
CA THR A 95 20.97 1.99 3.52
C THR A 95 22.27 1.18 3.39
N PRO A 96 22.61 0.27 4.32
CA PRO A 96 23.81 -0.56 4.19
C PRO A 96 23.79 -1.58 3.05
N TYR A 97 22.61 -1.91 2.55
CA TYR A 97 22.41 -2.93 1.49
C TYR A 97 22.18 -2.31 0.11
N MET A 98 22.19 -0.99 -0.01
CA MET A 98 21.82 -0.25 -1.23
C MET A 98 22.53 -0.76 -2.48
N GLU A 99 23.82 -1.07 -2.39
CA GLU A 99 24.61 -1.54 -3.54
C GLU A 99 24.39 -3.02 -3.89
N LEU A 100 23.71 -3.77 -3.02
CA LEU A 100 23.38 -5.18 -3.23
C LEU A 100 22.00 -5.38 -3.85
N LEU A 101 21.15 -4.32 -3.84
CA LEU A 101 19.80 -4.40 -4.38
C LEU A 101 19.83 -4.61 -5.89
N PRO A 102 18.94 -5.45 -6.44
CA PRO A 102 18.81 -5.62 -7.89
C PRO A 102 18.51 -4.31 -8.60
N GLU A 103 18.91 -4.21 -9.87
CA GLU A 103 18.52 -3.07 -10.70
C GLU A 103 16.98 -3.02 -10.88
N GLY A 104 16.41 -1.83 -10.73
CA GLY A 104 14.95 -1.65 -10.80
C GLY A 104 14.19 -2.13 -9.57
N PHE A 105 14.91 -2.42 -8.47
CA PHE A 105 14.28 -2.83 -7.21
C PHE A 105 13.31 -1.78 -6.70
N HIS A 106 12.18 -2.23 -6.17
CA HIS A 106 11.17 -1.33 -5.60
C HIS A 106 10.74 -1.75 -4.20
N LEU A 107 10.33 -0.76 -3.43
CA LEU A 107 9.63 -0.96 -2.16
C LEU A 107 8.27 -0.27 -2.23
N SER A 108 7.22 -0.99 -1.88
CA SER A 108 5.89 -0.44 -1.83
C SER A 108 5.40 -0.24 -0.39
N PHE A 109 4.61 0.82 -0.20
CA PHE A 109 4.06 1.23 1.10
C PHE A 109 2.57 1.50 0.97
N ASN A 110 1.79 0.91 1.86
CA ASN A 110 0.36 1.15 1.95
C ASN A 110 0.08 2.55 2.51
N ILE A 111 -0.73 3.32 1.82
CA ILE A 111 -1.22 4.63 2.27
C ILE A 111 -2.72 4.77 2.07
N CYS A 112 -3.40 5.48 2.94
CA CYS A 112 -4.78 5.89 2.71
C CYS A 112 -4.82 7.28 2.01
N SER A 113 -5.87 7.53 1.22
CA SER A 113 -6.01 8.78 0.45
C SER A 113 -5.85 10.06 1.27
N LYS A 114 -6.27 10.07 2.54
CA LYS A 114 -6.11 11.20 3.45
C LYS A 114 -4.65 11.58 3.74
N GLN A 115 -3.74 10.62 3.64
CA GLN A 115 -2.32 10.85 3.90
C GLN A 115 -1.66 11.67 2.79
N LEU A 116 -2.24 11.69 1.59
CA LEU A 116 -1.83 12.59 0.51
C LEU A 116 -2.08 14.07 0.83
N ASN A 117 -2.88 14.36 1.85
CA ASN A 117 -3.14 15.70 2.36
C ASN A 117 -2.28 16.04 3.61
N SER A 118 -1.33 15.17 3.99
CA SER A 118 -0.46 15.36 5.15
C SER A 118 0.94 15.83 4.73
N PRO A 119 1.32 17.10 4.94
CA PRO A 119 2.65 17.60 4.58
C PRO A 119 3.79 16.79 5.21
N ARG A 120 3.57 16.26 6.41
CA ARG A 120 4.55 15.44 7.13
C ARG A 120 4.80 14.10 6.42
N VAL A 121 3.74 13.42 5.98
CA VAL A 121 3.84 12.16 5.26
C VAL A 121 4.48 12.38 3.89
N ILE A 122 4.06 13.43 3.19
CA ILE A 122 4.62 13.81 1.88
C ILE A 122 6.13 14.05 2.01
N SER A 123 6.56 14.86 2.99
CA SER A 123 7.99 15.12 3.23
C SER A 123 8.78 13.85 3.56
N ALA A 124 8.19 12.91 4.32
CA ALA A 124 8.85 11.63 4.62
C ALA A 124 8.99 10.74 3.37
N ILE A 125 8.00 10.73 2.49
CA ILE A 125 8.04 10.02 1.21
C ILE A 125 9.12 10.63 0.29
N GLU A 126 9.15 11.95 0.18
CA GLU A 126 10.15 12.68 -0.63
C GLU A 126 11.57 12.42 -0.13
N ASP A 127 11.79 12.45 1.18
CA ASP A 127 13.08 12.16 1.80
C ASP A 127 13.52 10.71 1.52
N PHE A 128 12.61 9.75 1.67
CA PHE A 128 12.88 8.35 1.34
C PHE A 128 13.23 8.17 -0.15
N ASN A 129 12.43 8.74 -1.03
CA ASN A 129 12.63 8.66 -2.48
C ASN A 129 13.96 9.32 -2.91
N GLN A 130 14.27 10.48 -2.34
CA GLN A 130 15.54 11.17 -2.62
C GLN A 130 16.76 10.40 -2.10
N HIS A 131 16.64 9.75 -0.92
CA HIS A 131 17.71 8.97 -0.33
C HIS A 131 18.13 7.78 -1.21
N PHE A 132 17.15 7.09 -1.79
CA PHE A 132 17.37 5.91 -2.63
C PHE A 132 17.34 6.20 -4.13
N LYS A 133 17.38 7.48 -4.54
CA LYS A 133 17.22 7.88 -5.93
C LYS A 133 18.12 7.09 -6.89
N GLY A 134 17.50 6.45 -7.87
CA GLY A 134 18.16 5.64 -8.88
C GLY A 134 18.53 4.21 -8.44
N LYS A 135 18.28 3.83 -7.18
CA LYS A 135 18.54 2.48 -6.66
C LYS A 135 17.25 1.74 -6.27
N VAL A 136 16.33 2.43 -5.59
CA VAL A 136 15.05 1.86 -5.16
C VAL A 136 13.93 2.76 -5.67
N ALA A 137 13.00 2.20 -6.41
CA ALA A 137 11.78 2.89 -6.77
C ALA A 137 10.77 2.79 -5.60
N VAL A 138 10.11 3.91 -5.29
CA VAL A 138 9.03 3.94 -4.30
C VAL A 138 7.70 3.75 -5.00
N ILE A 139 6.88 2.83 -4.50
CA ILE A 139 5.50 2.62 -4.94
C ILE A 139 4.59 2.88 -3.74
N LEU A 140 3.61 3.75 -3.91
CA LEU A 140 2.57 3.98 -2.91
C LEU A 140 1.31 3.22 -3.29
N GLU A 141 0.92 2.26 -2.47
CA GLU A 141 -0.27 1.45 -2.67
C GLU A 141 -1.46 2.15 -2.03
N ILE A 142 -2.41 2.59 -2.85
CA ILE A 142 -3.61 3.24 -2.36
C ILE A 142 -4.68 2.19 -2.17
N VAL A 143 -5.04 1.97 -0.90
CA VAL A 143 -6.02 0.96 -0.50
C VAL A 143 -7.43 1.44 -0.81
N GLU A 144 -8.21 0.62 -1.51
CA GLU A 144 -9.61 0.89 -1.89
C GLU A 144 -10.60 0.76 -0.72
N ARG A 145 -10.16 0.53 0.51
CA ARG A 145 -11.05 0.31 1.66
C ARG A 145 -11.96 1.51 1.92
N GLY A 146 -13.25 1.37 1.62
CA GLY A 146 -14.25 2.42 1.75
C GLY A 146 -14.40 3.29 0.49
N THR A 147 -14.95 4.49 0.63
CA THR A 147 -15.00 5.47 -0.45
C THR A 147 -13.61 6.11 -0.60
N MET A 148 -12.82 5.64 -1.55
CA MET A 148 -11.63 6.36 -1.97
C MET A 148 -12.08 7.70 -2.59
N VAL A 149 -11.81 8.78 -1.89
CA VAL A 149 -12.02 10.13 -2.40
C VAL A 149 -10.66 10.79 -2.48
N LEU A 150 -10.21 11.00 -3.71
CA LEU A 150 -9.09 11.89 -4.01
C LEU A 150 -9.68 13.26 -4.33
N ASP A 151 -9.45 14.22 -3.45
CA ASP A 151 -9.75 15.61 -3.72
C ASP A 151 -8.68 16.23 -4.64
N ASP A 152 -8.93 17.45 -5.10
CA ASP A 152 -8.03 18.13 -6.04
C ASP A 152 -6.61 18.26 -5.46
N PHE A 153 -6.48 18.51 -4.16
CA PHE A 153 -5.18 18.62 -3.50
C PHE A 153 -4.44 17.27 -3.48
N ALA A 154 -5.13 16.17 -3.19
CA ALA A 154 -4.53 14.83 -3.24
C ALA A 154 -4.05 14.48 -4.66
N LEU A 155 -4.82 14.84 -5.69
CA LEU A 155 -4.44 14.63 -7.09
C LEU A 155 -3.21 15.48 -7.48
N GLU A 156 -3.15 16.75 -7.07
CA GLU A 156 -1.98 17.60 -7.26
C GLU A 156 -0.75 17.03 -6.55
N THR A 157 -0.90 16.54 -5.32
CA THR A 157 0.17 15.88 -4.56
C THR A 157 0.66 14.62 -5.27
N MET A 158 -0.25 13.78 -5.78
CA MET A 158 0.12 12.59 -6.55
C MET A 158 0.93 12.97 -7.80
N GLN A 159 0.53 14.03 -8.50
CA GLN A 159 1.28 14.53 -9.67
C GLN A 159 2.69 14.97 -9.28
N GLN A 160 2.84 15.76 -8.21
CA GLN A 160 4.15 16.23 -7.72
C GLN A 160 5.06 15.07 -7.33
N LEU A 161 4.54 14.10 -6.59
CA LEU A 161 5.29 12.90 -6.21
C LEU A 161 5.65 12.04 -7.44
N SER A 162 4.76 11.95 -8.42
CA SER A 162 5.01 11.23 -9.68
C SER A 162 6.11 11.90 -10.50
N ASP A 163 6.12 13.22 -10.59
CA ASP A 163 7.17 14.00 -11.24
C ASP A 163 8.54 13.83 -10.54
N ALA A 164 8.52 13.55 -9.23
CA ALA A 164 9.71 13.20 -8.46
C ALA A 164 10.14 11.72 -8.60
N GLY A 165 9.38 10.90 -9.35
CA GLY A 165 9.68 9.49 -9.62
C GLY A 165 9.01 8.47 -8.69
N VAL A 166 8.15 8.91 -7.77
CA VAL A 166 7.29 8.03 -6.97
C VAL A 166 6.19 7.44 -7.87
N ARG A 167 5.91 6.17 -7.73
CA ARG A 167 4.84 5.48 -8.47
C ARG A 167 3.67 5.18 -7.55
N PHE A 168 2.51 4.95 -8.16
CA PHE A 168 1.30 4.59 -7.43
C PHE A 168 0.75 3.26 -7.91
N ALA A 169 0.24 2.44 -6.98
CA ALA A 169 -0.49 1.22 -7.25
C ALA A 169 -1.90 1.29 -6.69
N ILE A 170 -2.85 0.69 -7.39
CA ILE A 170 -4.17 0.44 -6.86
C ILE A 170 -4.14 -0.93 -6.21
N ASP A 171 -4.41 -0.98 -4.92
CA ASP A 171 -4.42 -2.20 -4.12
C ASP A 171 -5.82 -2.81 -4.02
N ASP A 172 -5.87 -4.12 -3.74
CA ASP A 172 -7.12 -4.90 -3.58
C ASP A 172 -8.10 -4.76 -4.78
N PHE A 173 -7.59 -4.57 -6.03
CA PHE A 173 -8.44 -4.32 -7.18
C PHE A 173 -9.39 -5.49 -7.47
N GLY A 174 -10.68 -5.18 -7.49
CA GLY A 174 -11.76 -6.14 -7.72
C GLY A 174 -12.41 -6.67 -6.44
N SER A 175 -11.95 -6.26 -5.25
CA SER A 175 -12.58 -6.62 -3.98
C SER A 175 -13.69 -5.65 -3.54
N GLY A 176 -13.78 -4.46 -4.14
CA GLY A 176 -14.69 -3.39 -3.71
C GLY A 176 -15.17 -2.46 -4.81
N SER A 177 -15.58 -1.26 -4.43
CA SER A 177 -16.14 -0.24 -5.33
C SER A 177 -15.04 0.64 -5.94
N ALA A 178 -14.76 0.36 -7.13
CA ALA A 178 -13.97 0.97 -8.20
C ALA A 178 -13.25 2.30 -7.93
N CYS A 179 -11.94 2.21 -7.80
CA CYS A 179 -10.99 3.26 -8.16
C CYS A 179 -10.97 3.56 -9.68
N LEU A 180 -11.86 2.96 -10.49
CA LEU A 180 -11.85 3.07 -11.95
C LEU A 180 -11.84 4.52 -12.45
N LYS A 181 -12.54 5.43 -11.74
CA LYS A 181 -12.54 6.85 -12.12
C LYS A 181 -11.19 7.55 -11.94
N TYR A 182 -10.29 6.98 -11.16
CA TYR A 182 -8.97 7.55 -10.91
C TYR A 182 -7.84 6.86 -11.68
N ILE A 183 -8.12 5.67 -12.27
CA ILE A 183 -7.09 4.85 -12.90
C ILE A 183 -6.42 5.55 -14.09
N GLU A 184 -7.14 6.43 -14.76
CA GLU A 184 -6.62 7.25 -15.86
C GLU A 184 -5.90 8.52 -15.37
N HIS A 185 -5.94 8.80 -14.05
CA HIS A 185 -5.19 9.92 -13.51
C HIS A 185 -3.71 9.61 -13.39
N THR A 186 -2.92 10.64 -13.50
CA THR A 186 -1.47 10.58 -13.48
C THR A 186 -0.93 9.87 -12.24
N GLY A 187 0.08 9.03 -12.46
CA GLY A 187 0.87 8.42 -11.41
C GLY A 187 0.54 6.96 -11.12
N PHE A 188 -0.63 6.45 -11.51
CA PHE A 188 -0.88 5.01 -11.39
C PHE A 188 -0.06 4.24 -12.43
N SER A 189 0.79 3.35 -11.94
CA SER A 189 1.67 2.50 -12.74
C SER A 189 1.35 1.01 -12.60
N THR A 190 0.52 0.65 -11.62
CA THR A 190 0.32 -0.74 -11.21
C THR A 190 -1.11 -0.99 -10.73
N ILE A 191 -1.67 -2.14 -11.12
CA ILE A 191 -2.88 -2.72 -10.53
C ILE A 191 -2.46 -3.99 -9.80
N LYS A 192 -2.85 -4.14 -8.53
CA LYS A 192 -2.68 -5.37 -7.75
C LYS A 192 -4.02 -6.12 -7.75
N ILE A 193 -4.04 -7.33 -8.37
CA ILE A 193 -5.24 -8.19 -8.38
C ILE A 193 -5.35 -8.86 -7.02
N ASP A 194 -6.44 -8.58 -6.31
CA ASP A 194 -6.73 -9.15 -5.00
C ASP A 194 -6.75 -10.69 -5.03
N LYS A 195 -6.29 -11.29 -3.96
CA LYS A 195 -6.25 -12.75 -3.77
C LYS A 195 -7.61 -13.45 -3.92
N CYS A 196 -8.73 -12.75 -3.70
CA CYS A 196 -10.05 -13.33 -3.89
C CYS A 196 -10.35 -13.68 -5.37
N LEU A 197 -9.71 -12.98 -6.31
CA LEU A 197 -9.84 -13.22 -7.74
C LEU A 197 -8.86 -14.28 -8.25
N THR A 198 -7.71 -14.47 -7.61
CA THR A 198 -6.66 -15.42 -8.06
C THR A 198 -6.95 -16.88 -7.68
N VAL A 199 -8.11 -17.16 -7.09
CA VAL A 199 -8.51 -18.50 -6.67
C VAL A 199 -8.68 -19.44 -7.86
N ALA A 200 -8.00 -20.61 -7.78
CA ALA A 200 -8.13 -21.67 -8.77
C ALA A 200 -8.89 -22.89 -8.18
N SER A 201 -9.74 -23.50 -9.00
CA SER A 201 -10.44 -24.75 -8.68
C SER A 201 -10.55 -25.62 -9.92
N ASN A 202 -10.39 -26.91 -9.76
CA ASN A 202 -10.45 -27.89 -10.87
C ASN A 202 -9.57 -27.54 -12.09
N GLY A 203 -8.38 -26.98 -11.83
CA GLY A 203 -7.42 -26.62 -12.88
C GLY A 203 -7.76 -25.37 -13.68
N SER A 204 -8.66 -24.52 -13.19
CA SER A 204 -9.02 -23.25 -13.83
C SER A 204 -9.20 -22.14 -12.79
N LEU A 205 -8.98 -20.88 -13.19
CA LEU A 205 -9.29 -19.72 -12.36
C LEU A 205 -10.81 -19.52 -12.31
N ILE A 206 -11.35 -19.35 -11.10
CA ILE A 206 -12.80 -19.15 -10.90
C ILE A 206 -13.27 -17.85 -11.58
N TYR A 207 -12.44 -16.81 -11.49
CA TYR A 207 -12.75 -15.47 -11.99
C TYR A 207 -11.99 -15.12 -13.28
N SER A 208 -11.74 -16.11 -14.15
CA SER A 208 -10.93 -15.92 -15.35
C SER A 208 -11.36 -14.75 -16.22
N ALA A 209 -12.67 -14.58 -16.48
CA ALA A 209 -13.17 -13.48 -17.31
C ALA A 209 -12.94 -12.10 -16.69
N VAL A 210 -12.97 -11.99 -15.36
CA VAL A 210 -12.66 -10.75 -14.62
C VAL A 210 -11.17 -10.45 -14.75
N ILE A 211 -10.32 -11.45 -14.55
CA ILE A 211 -8.86 -11.32 -14.68
C ILE A 211 -8.48 -10.91 -16.10
N ASP A 212 -9.06 -11.56 -17.12
CA ASP A 212 -8.82 -11.24 -18.54
C ASP A 212 -9.22 -9.77 -18.83
N SER A 213 -10.31 -9.29 -18.23
CA SER A 213 -10.75 -7.89 -18.35
C SER A 213 -9.77 -6.91 -17.68
N ILE A 214 -9.25 -7.27 -16.50
CA ILE A 214 -8.25 -6.44 -15.78
C ILE A 214 -6.95 -6.37 -16.59
N ILE A 215 -6.48 -7.49 -17.14
CA ILE A 215 -5.27 -7.54 -17.98
C ILE A 215 -5.46 -6.68 -19.23
N SER A 216 -6.60 -6.83 -19.93
CA SER A 216 -6.89 -6.00 -21.11
C SER A 216 -6.96 -4.50 -20.77
N LEU A 217 -7.51 -4.15 -19.61
CA LEU A 217 -7.52 -2.76 -19.14
C LEU A 217 -6.10 -2.25 -18.88
N SER A 218 -5.28 -3.04 -18.19
CA SER A 218 -3.89 -2.66 -17.87
C SER A 218 -3.04 -2.47 -19.13
N GLU A 219 -3.20 -3.31 -20.14
CA GLU A 219 -2.52 -3.18 -21.43
C GLU A 219 -2.90 -1.88 -22.15
N ARG A 220 -4.19 -1.54 -22.16
CA ARG A 220 -4.68 -0.29 -22.78
C ARG A 220 -4.19 0.96 -22.07
N LEU A 221 -4.03 0.89 -20.74
CA LEU A 221 -3.53 1.99 -19.91
C LEU A 221 -2.00 2.00 -19.79
N GLN A 222 -1.31 0.98 -20.30
CA GLN A 222 0.15 0.81 -20.19
C GLN A 222 0.64 0.76 -18.73
N ILE A 223 -0.12 0.10 -17.86
CA ILE A 223 0.22 -0.09 -16.44
C ILE A 223 0.47 -1.57 -16.15
N GLN A 224 1.27 -1.85 -15.11
CA GLN A 224 1.64 -3.21 -14.73
C GLN A 224 0.53 -3.90 -13.94
N VAL A 225 0.51 -5.24 -14.00
CA VAL A 225 -0.36 -6.07 -13.17
C VAL A 225 0.48 -6.90 -12.23
N VAL A 226 0.15 -6.86 -10.94
CA VAL A 226 0.67 -7.75 -9.91
C VAL A 226 -0.45 -8.69 -9.47
N ALA A 227 -0.23 -9.99 -9.51
CA ALA A 227 -1.19 -10.95 -8.97
C ALA A 227 -0.80 -11.33 -7.54
N GLU A 228 -1.74 -11.17 -6.63
CA GLU A 228 -1.56 -11.43 -5.21
C GLU A 228 -2.13 -12.77 -4.76
N GLY A 229 -1.72 -13.19 -3.55
CA GLY A 229 -2.25 -14.39 -2.92
C GLY A 229 -1.94 -15.67 -3.67
N ILE A 230 -0.79 -15.72 -4.37
CA ILE A 230 -0.36 -16.94 -5.06
C ILE A 230 0.12 -17.95 -4.03
N GLU A 231 -0.61 -19.06 -3.88
CA GLU A 231 -0.34 -20.09 -2.88
C GLU A 231 0.17 -21.41 -3.48
N ASN A 232 -0.06 -21.61 -4.78
CA ASN A 232 0.35 -22.84 -5.46
C ASN A 232 0.72 -22.63 -6.94
N ASN A 233 1.42 -23.63 -7.50
CA ASN A 233 1.91 -23.57 -8.88
C ASN A 233 0.76 -23.54 -9.93
N VAL A 234 -0.41 -24.10 -9.62
CA VAL A 234 -1.55 -24.08 -10.56
C VAL A 234 -2.03 -22.63 -10.77
N GLN A 235 -2.20 -21.88 -9.69
CA GLN A 235 -2.54 -20.45 -9.78
C GLN A 235 -1.47 -19.69 -10.58
N LEU A 236 -0.19 -19.91 -10.25
CA LEU A 236 0.93 -19.25 -10.91
C LEU A 236 0.91 -19.48 -12.43
N GLU A 237 0.83 -20.73 -12.89
CA GLU A 237 0.88 -21.05 -14.31
C GLU A 237 -0.36 -20.54 -15.05
N LEU A 238 -1.57 -20.66 -14.48
CA LEU A 238 -2.80 -20.14 -15.07
C LEU A 238 -2.77 -18.61 -15.26
N LEU A 239 -2.12 -17.87 -14.36
CA LEU A 239 -1.97 -16.42 -14.47
C LEU A 239 -0.87 -16.04 -15.45
N LYS A 240 0.24 -16.80 -15.50
CA LYS A 240 1.30 -16.62 -16.50
C LYS A 240 0.78 -16.83 -17.94
N GLU A 241 -0.04 -17.87 -18.16
CA GLU A 241 -0.68 -18.13 -19.44
C GLU A 241 -1.52 -16.95 -19.94
N ARG A 242 -2.00 -16.11 -19.02
CA ARG A 242 -2.76 -14.88 -19.31
C ARG A 242 -1.89 -13.64 -19.43
N GLY A 243 -0.56 -13.77 -19.32
CA GLY A 243 0.37 -12.67 -19.50
C GLY A 243 0.75 -11.93 -18.21
N VAL A 244 0.27 -12.37 -17.04
CA VAL A 244 0.72 -11.80 -15.76
C VAL A 244 2.19 -12.19 -15.54
N GLN A 245 3.02 -11.22 -15.17
CA GLN A 245 4.46 -11.42 -15.01
C GLN A 245 4.93 -11.19 -13.57
N ILE A 246 4.19 -10.42 -12.77
CA ILE A 246 4.58 -10.03 -11.42
C ILE A 246 3.65 -10.70 -10.41
N PHE A 247 4.24 -11.31 -9.40
CA PHE A 247 3.55 -12.18 -8.46
C PHE A 247 3.98 -11.92 -7.03
N GLN A 248 3.01 -12.04 -6.12
CA GLN A 248 3.22 -12.01 -4.68
C GLN A 248 2.34 -13.08 -4.03
N GLY A 249 2.88 -13.82 -3.05
CA GLY A 249 2.10 -14.83 -2.36
C GLY A 249 2.93 -15.85 -1.59
N TYR A 250 2.26 -16.68 -0.83
CA TYR A 250 2.89 -17.64 0.07
C TYR A 250 3.59 -18.80 -0.66
N LEU A 251 3.30 -18.96 -1.95
CA LEU A 251 4.08 -19.88 -2.80
C LEU A 251 5.56 -19.46 -2.84
N PHE A 252 5.84 -18.18 -2.84
CA PHE A 252 7.20 -17.62 -2.89
C PHE A 252 7.73 -17.37 -1.47
N SER A 253 7.03 -16.53 -0.72
CA SER A 253 7.38 -16.19 0.66
C SER A 253 6.20 -15.59 1.41
N LYS A 254 6.16 -15.85 2.71
CA LYS A 254 5.35 -15.06 3.65
C LYS A 254 6.07 -13.72 3.91
N PRO A 255 5.36 -12.73 4.50
CA PRO A 255 6.02 -11.53 5.00
C PRO A 255 7.16 -11.87 5.97
N LEU A 256 8.33 -11.34 5.73
CA LEU A 256 9.58 -11.57 6.46
C LEU A 256 9.92 -10.36 7.32
N SER A 257 10.64 -10.57 8.42
CA SER A 257 11.32 -9.45 9.07
C SER A 257 12.34 -8.84 8.12
N MET A 258 12.66 -7.55 8.26
CA MET A 258 13.65 -6.87 7.40
C MET A 258 14.99 -7.63 7.35
N ARG A 259 15.43 -8.18 8.48
CA ARG A 259 16.67 -8.97 8.56
C ARG A 259 16.61 -10.26 7.74
N GLU A 260 15.45 -10.93 7.75
CA GLU A 260 15.24 -12.14 6.96
C GLU A 260 15.15 -11.82 5.48
N PHE A 261 14.45 -10.73 5.14
CA PHE A 261 14.32 -10.27 3.76
C PHE A 261 15.68 -9.98 3.12
N CYS A 262 16.58 -9.30 3.83
CA CYS A 262 17.94 -9.02 3.32
C CYS A 262 18.80 -10.26 3.07
N ARG A 263 18.37 -11.45 3.49
CA ARG A 263 19.04 -12.71 3.12
C ARG A 263 18.55 -13.29 1.79
N HIS A 264 17.49 -12.74 1.24
CA HIS A 264 16.95 -13.09 -0.08
C HIS A 264 17.53 -12.20 -1.19
N ILE A 265 18.18 -11.08 -0.82
CA ILE A 265 18.95 -10.21 -1.70
C ILE A 265 20.36 -10.79 -1.84
#